data_8c480ba0a87225b0f578837a9a3cf877
#
_entry.id   8c480ba0a87225b0f578837a9a3cf877
#
_cell.length_a   1.000
_cell.length_b   1.000
_cell.length_c   1.000
_cell.angle_alpha   90.00
_cell.angle_beta   90.00
_cell.angle_gamma   90.00
#
_symmetry.space_group_name_H-M   'P 1'
#
loop_
_entity.id
_entity.type
_entity.pdbx_description
1 polymer ?
#
loop_
_entity_poly.entity_id
_entity_poly.type
_entity_poly.pdbx_seq_one_letter_code
_entity_poly.pdbx_strand_id
1 'polypeptide(L)'
;MKGGKRVVKIDAIIKPFKLDVVKDKLNEIGVKGITVTEVKGFGRQKGHTELYRGAEYKVDFLPKIKMEIIVSQEMEDQVVDAIIQT
;
A
#
# COMPACT_ATOMS: atom_id res chain seq x y z
N MET A 1 12.16 -7.05 -27.91
CA MET A 1 11.86 -6.93 -27.82
C MET A 1 11.29 -6.56 -28.05
N LYS A 2 11.16 -6.72 -28.32
CA LYS A 2 10.75 -6.33 -28.51
C LYS A 2 10.05 -5.83 -27.99
N GLY A 3 10.02 -5.37 -28.34
CA GLY A 3 9.33 -4.49 -27.84
C GLY A 3 8.96 -4.60 -26.62
N GLY A 4 9.44 -4.56 -26.10
CA GLY A 4 9.35 -4.78 -24.92
C GLY A 4 8.32 -4.23 -24.12
N LYS A 5 7.86 -4.92 -23.16
CA LYS A 5 6.92 -4.44 -22.36
C LYS A 5 7.57 -3.65 -21.31
N ARG A 6 6.98 -2.61 -20.88
CA ARG A 6 7.49 -1.87 -19.83
C ARG A 6 7.10 -2.49 -18.56
N VAL A 7 7.90 -2.38 -17.56
CA VAL A 7 7.66 -2.93 -16.26
C VAL A 7 7.48 -1.78 -15.30
N VAL A 8 6.49 -1.83 -14.45
CA VAL A 8 6.25 -0.77 -13.49
C VAL A 8 6.30 -1.32 -12.09
N LYS A 9 6.63 -0.46 -11.14
CA LYS A 9 6.66 -0.85 -9.77
C LYS A 9 5.57 -0.08 -9.07
N ILE A 10 4.73 -0.74 -8.34
CA ILE A 10 3.64 -0.11 -7.62
C ILE A 10 3.92 -0.28 -6.15
N ASP A 11 3.95 0.84 -5.42
CA ASP A 11 4.15 0.79 -4.01
C ASP A 11 2.82 1.13 -3.36
N ALA A 12 2.37 0.32 -2.45
CA ALA A 12 1.11 0.57 -1.77
C ALA A 12 1.32 0.47 -0.28
N ILE A 13 0.79 1.42 0.46
CA ILE A 13 0.87 1.39 1.91
C ILE A 13 -0.51 1.09 2.41
N ILE A 14 -0.68 -0.01 3.11
CA ILE A 14 -1.99 -0.43 3.55
C ILE A 14 -1.99 -0.73 5.03
N LYS A 15 -3.16 -0.86 5.59
CA LYS A 15 -3.28 -1.22 6.98
C LYS A 15 -2.97 -2.70 7.10
N PRO A 16 -2.34 -3.11 8.19
CA PRO A 16 -1.92 -4.50 8.31
C PRO A 16 -3.04 -5.52 8.13
N PHE A 17 -4.21 -5.22 8.62
CA PHE A 17 -5.26 -6.21 8.55
C PHE A 17 -5.80 -6.40 7.14
N LYS A 18 -5.38 -5.55 6.19
CA LYS A 18 -5.83 -5.74 4.84
C LYS A 18 -4.87 -6.56 4.02
N LEU A 19 -3.75 -6.92 4.59
CA LEU A 19 -2.72 -7.60 3.82
C LEU A 19 -3.22 -8.87 3.13
N ASP A 20 -3.87 -9.73 3.87
CA ASP A 20 -4.27 -11.00 3.28
C ASP A 20 -5.30 -10.82 2.18
N VAL A 21 -6.25 -9.92 2.37
CA VAL A 21 -7.26 -9.71 1.36
C VAL A 21 -6.67 -9.13 0.10
N VAL A 22 -5.76 -8.18 0.24
CA VAL A 22 -5.13 -7.57 -0.92
C VAL A 22 -4.27 -8.61 -1.62
N LYS A 23 -3.53 -9.41 -0.85
CA LYS A 23 -2.69 -10.41 -1.45
C LYS A 23 -3.53 -11.39 -2.25
N ASP A 24 -4.65 -11.81 -1.72
CA ASP A 24 -5.48 -12.78 -2.42
C ASP A 24 -6.05 -12.17 -3.70
N LYS A 25 -6.45 -10.91 -3.66
CA LYS A 25 -6.95 -10.31 -4.86
C LYS A 25 -5.87 -10.18 -5.90
N LEU A 26 -4.67 -9.85 -5.50
CA LEU A 26 -3.59 -9.72 -6.47
C LEU A 26 -3.24 -11.09 -7.07
N ASN A 27 -3.31 -12.12 -6.27
CA ASN A 27 -3.05 -13.43 -6.80
C ASN A 27 -4.12 -13.81 -7.83
N GLU A 28 -5.35 -13.45 -7.59
CA GLU A 28 -6.41 -13.78 -8.53
C GLU A 28 -6.20 -13.16 -9.90
N ILE A 29 -5.61 -12.00 -9.95
CA ILE A 29 -5.40 -11.37 -11.24
C ILE A 29 -4.02 -11.67 -11.81
N GLY A 30 -3.30 -12.57 -11.18
CA GLY A 30 -2.07 -13.04 -11.79
C GLY A 30 -0.78 -12.44 -11.30
N VAL A 31 -0.81 -11.63 -10.27
CA VAL A 31 0.40 -11.04 -9.76
C VAL A 31 1.15 -12.11 -8.99
N LYS A 32 2.42 -12.29 -9.30
CA LYS A 32 3.18 -13.28 -8.64
C LYS A 32 4.25 -12.79 -7.73
N GLY A 33 4.77 -11.66 -7.94
CA GLY A 33 5.86 -11.17 -7.13
C GLY A 33 5.44 -10.00 -6.28
N ILE A 34 5.34 -10.19 -4.98
CA ILE A 34 4.97 -9.14 -4.09
C ILE A 34 5.97 -9.15 -2.95
N THR A 35 6.53 -7.99 -2.65
CA THR A 35 7.43 -7.87 -1.52
C THR A 35 6.71 -7.07 -0.45
N VAL A 36 6.76 -7.53 0.77
CA VAL A 36 6.03 -6.90 1.85
C VAL A 36 6.99 -6.48 2.94
N THR A 37 6.86 -5.26 3.40
CA THR A 37 7.71 -4.74 4.45
C THR A 37 6.84 -4.07 5.49
N GLU A 38 7.13 -4.31 6.75
CA GLU A 38 6.40 -3.64 7.80
C GLU A 38 7.00 -2.29 8.01
N VAL A 39 6.18 -1.26 8.01
CA VAL A 39 6.67 0.10 8.18
C VAL A 39 5.81 0.80 9.19
N LYS A 40 6.20 1.98 9.61
CA LYS A 40 5.41 2.75 10.51
C LYS A 40 5.03 4.03 9.86
N GLY A 41 3.77 4.31 9.84
CA GLY A 41 3.28 5.50 9.23
C GLY A 41 3.07 6.56 10.28
N PHE A 42 3.29 7.81 9.91
CA PHE A 42 3.12 8.88 10.76
C PHE A 42 2.21 9.85 10.11
N GLY A 43 1.23 10.34 10.77
CA GLY A 43 0.36 11.31 10.18
C GLY A 43 -0.51 11.91 11.24
N ARG A 44 -1.12 13.05 10.91
CA ARG A 44 -1.93 13.68 11.78
C ARG A 44 -3.27 13.05 11.85
N GLN A 45 -3.74 12.73 12.97
CA GLN A 45 -4.98 12.09 13.04
C GLN A 45 -5.99 13.09 13.37
N LYS A 46 -7.00 13.23 12.58
CA LYS A 46 -7.93 14.13 12.74
C LYS A 46 -8.75 13.83 13.88
N GLY A 47 -9.13 14.66 14.63
CA GLY A 47 -9.98 14.36 15.65
C GLY A 47 -9.36 14.07 16.95
N HIS A 48 -8.15 13.90 16.99
CA HIS A 48 -7.52 13.63 18.13
C HIS A 48 -6.70 14.67 18.64
N THR A 49 -5.98 15.19 17.87
CA THR A 49 -4.97 16.00 18.31
C THR A 49 -5.34 17.28 18.75
N GLU A 50 -6.39 17.69 18.35
CA GLU A 50 -6.65 18.97 18.55
C GLU A 50 -6.79 19.24 19.94
N LEU A 51 -6.95 18.37 20.69
CA LEU A 51 -7.09 18.63 21.95
C LEU A 51 -5.97 19.06 22.70
N TYR A 52 -4.91 18.88 22.25
CA TYR A 52 -3.83 19.10 23.00
C TYR A 52 -3.32 20.39 22.83
N ARG A 53 -3.27 21.19 23.69
CA ARG A 53 -2.80 22.31 23.49
C ARG A 53 -1.55 22.33 23.22
N GLY A 54 -1.28 22.69 22.36
CA GLY A 54 -0.05 22.87 22.01
C GLY A 54 0.87 21.96 22.08
N ALA A 55 1.29 21.75 22.97
CA ALA A 55 2.34 21.04 22.96
C ALA A 55 2.10 19.74 22.98
N GLU A 56 1.06 19.37 23.09
CA GLU A 56 0.88 18.13 23.14
C GLU A 56 0.58 17.38 22.05
N TYR A 57 1.02 17.56 20.96
CA TYR A 57 0.82 16.74 19.93
C TYR A 57 1.33 15.46 20.16
N LYS A 58 0.68 14.40 20.09
CA LYS A 58 1.16 13.13 20.07
C LYS A 58 1.43 12.72 18.75
N VAL A 59 2.57 12.31 18.48
CA VAL A 59 2.92 11.84 17.19
C VAL A 59 2.89 10.37 17.29
N ASP A 60 1.93 9.76 16.76
CA ASP A 60 1.84 8.32 16.79
C ASP A 60 2.30 7.69 15.53
N PHE A 61 3.16 6.74 15.66
CA PHE A 61 3.57 5.99 14.50
C PHE A 61 2.74 4.74 14.48
N LEU A 62 1.93 4.59 13.47
CA LEU A 62 1.06 3.45 13.37
C LEU A 62 1.64 2.40 12.45
N PRO A 63 1.47 1.16 12.75
CA PRO A 63 2.00 0.12 11.88
C PRO A 63 1.27 0.09 10.58
N LYS A 64 2.00 -0.07 9.52
CA LYS A 64 1.46 -0.16 8.19
C LYS A 64 2.26 -1.20 7.43
N ILE A 65 1.74 -1.60 6.30
CA ILE A 65 2.43 -2.55 5.46
C ILE A 65 2.72 -1.87 4.14
N LYS A 66 3.95 -1.98 3.68
CA LYS A 66 4.29 -1.46 2.38
C LYS A 66 4.40 -2.65 1.46
N MET A 67 3.65 -2.66 0.37
CA MET A 67 3.71 -3.70 -0.61
C MET A 67 4.39 -3.16 -1.84
N GLU A 68 5.34 -3.88 -2.39
CA GLU A 68 5.98 -3.49 -3.62
C GLU A 68 5.65 -4.52 -4.65
N ILE A 69 5.03 -4.12 -5.73
CA ILE A 69 4.53 -5.04 -6.73
C ILE A 69 5.11 -4.65 -8.06
N ILE A 70 5.76 -5.57 -8.74
CA ILE A 70 6.35 -5.30 -10.04
C ILE A 70 5.58 -6.06 -11.08
N VAL A 71 4.99 -5.37 -12.00
CA VAL A 71 4.18 -5.99 -13.04
C VAL A 71 4.41 -5.29 -14.37
N SER A 72 3.91 -5.86 -15.42
CA SER A 72 4.00 -5.21 -16.70
C SER A 72 3.05 -4.03 -16.71
N GLN A 73 3.34 -3.06 -17.52
CA GLN A 73 2.53 -1.87 -17.57
C GLN A 73 1.09 -2.16 -17.89
N GLU A 74 0.84 -3.20 -18.65
CA GLU A 74 -0.51 -3.55 -19.00
C GLU A 74 -1.35 -3.90 -17.80
N MET A 75 -0.76 -4.33 -16.73
CA MET A 75 -1.49 -4.72 -15.56
C MET A 75 -1.62 -3.63 -14.53
N GLU A 76 -1.02 -2.50 -14.78
CA GLU A 76 -0.97 -1.45 -13.78
C GLU A 76 -2.34 -1.05 -13.26
N ASP A 77 -3.26 -0.76 -14.15
CA ASP A 77 -4.57 -0.31 -13.72
C ASP A 77 -5.31 -1.39 -12.96
N GLN A 78 -5.17 -2.61 -13.39
CA GLN A 78 -5.85 -3.72 -12.76
C GLN A 78 -5.34 -3.92 -11.34
N VAL A 79 -4.05 -3.76 -11.15
CA VAL A 79 -3.44 -3.93 -9.84
C VAL A 79 -3.87 -2.80 -8.91
N VAL A 80 -3.83 -1.58 -9.41
CA VAL A 80 -4.20 -0.43 -8.62
C VAL A 80 -5.67 -0.54 -8.19
N ASP A 81 -6.53 -0.94 -9.13
CA ASP A 81 -7.93 -1.08 -8.81
C ASP A 81 -8.15 -2.15 -7.76
N ALA A 82 -7.45 -3.25 -7.86
CA ALA A 82 -7.59 -4.33 -6.90
C ALA A 82 -7.23 -3.86 -5.49
N ILE A 83 -6.22 -3.04 -5.38
CA ILE A 83 -5.81 -2.54 -4.10
C ILE A 83 -6.80 -1.53 -3.56
N ILE A 84 -7.23 -0.63 -4.39
CA ILE A 84 -8.13 0.40 -3.97
C ILE A 84 -9.48 -0.13 -3.56
N GLN A 85 -9.95 -1.13 -4.24
CA GLN A 85 -11.25 -1.66 -3.92
C GLN A 85 -11.29 -2.56 -2.74
N THR A 86 -10.23 -2.83 -2.14
CA THR A 86 -10.17 -3.64 -0.95
C THR A 86 -10.26 -2.73 0.28
#